data_b6b5a3a7c550a18b8fcf6182061da22c
#
_entry.id   b6b5a3a7c550a18b8fcf6182061da22c
#
_cell.length_a   1.000
_cell.length_b   1.000
_cell.length_c   1.000
_cell.angle_alpha   90.00
_cell.angle_beta   90.00
_cell.angle_gamma   90.00
#
_symmetry.space_group_name_H-M   'P 1'
#
loop_
_entity.id
_entity.type
_entity.pdbx_description
1 polymer ?
#
loop_
_entity_poly.entity_id
_entity_poly.type
_entity_poly.pdbx_seq_one_letter_code
_entity_poly.pdbx_strand_id
1 'polypeptide(L)'
;KIVTDPYHSYVGYDMPKVDADIVTVSHAHNDHSYVSAVGGDPTVINRAGAYEIGGVHILAQRSYHDDQKGALRGQNIIFKYRMDGVDVCHMGDVGEECNAILVESLMPVNVLLIPVGGNYTIDAVQAKEYVDKIMPDVVIPMHYKTKDCEFDRYNINEFLDLFADENIGY
;
A
#
# COMPACT_ATOMS: atom_id res chain seq x y z
N LYS A 1 0.33 -9.06 -15.44
CA LYS A 1 -0.32 -7.89 -14.81
C LYS A 1 -0.65 -8.21 -13.36
N ILE A 2 -0.41 -7.25 -12.43
CA ILE A 2 -0.74 -7.38 -11.01
C ILE A 2 -1.80 -6.34 -10.67
N VAL A 3 -2.82 -6.75 -9.92
CA VAL A 3 -3.80 -5.85 -9.29
C VAL A 3 -3.62 -5.95 -7.78
N THR A 4 -3.51 -4.79 -7.12
CA THR A 4 -3.36 -4.69 -5.67
C THR A 4 -4.65 -4.17 -5.07
N ASP A 5 -5.09 -4.80 -3.97
CA ASP A 5 -6.24 -4.38 -3.17
C ASP A 5 -7.47 -3.94 -4.00
N PRO A 6 -8.05 -4.85 -4.81
CA PRO A 6 -9.25 -4.54 -5.57
C PRO A 6 -10.40 -4.16 -4.63
N TYR A 7 -11.15 -3.12 -4.96
CA TYR A 7 -12.10 -2.47 -4.07
C TYR A 7 -13.54 -2.52 -4.60
N HIS A 8 -14.49 -2.39 -3.70
CA HIS A 8 -15.92 -2.28 -4.01
C HIS A 8 -16.32 -0.82 -4.25
N SER A 9 -17.32 -0.57 -5.12
CA SER A 9 -17.76 0.78 -5.53
C SER A 9 -18.23 1.70 -4.39
N TYR A 10 -18.56 1.17 -3.21
CA TYR A 10 -18.93 2.01 -2.06
C TYR A 10 -17.81 2.93 -1.54
N VAL A 11 -16.57 2.75 -1.99
CA VAL A 11 -15.47 3.68 -1.68
C VAL A 11 -15.58 5.03 -2.40
N GLY A 12 -16.57 5.16 -3.32
CA GLY A 12 -16.81 6.36 -4.11
C GLY A 12 -16.33 6.28 -5.56
N TYR A 13 -15.69 5.16 -5.94
CA TYR A 13 -15.19 4.91 -7.30
C TYR A 13 -15.62 3.55 -7.79
N ASP A 14 -15.93 3.44 -9.07
CA ASP A 14 -16.13 2.14 -9.71
C ASP A 14 -14.79 1.46 -9.97
N MET A 15 -14.70 0.19 -9.60
CA MET A 15 -13.55 -0.64 -9.96
C MET A 15 -13.46 -0.78 -11.48
N PRO A 16 -12.36 -0.40 -12.13
CA PRO A 16 -12.22 -0.58 -13.56
C PRO A 16 -12.24 -2.07 -13.93
N LYS A 17 -12.84 -2.39 -15.06
CA LYS A 17 -12.79 -3.75 -15.60
C LYS A 17 -11.37 -4.07 -16.04
N VAL A 18 -10.75 -5.02 -15.38
CA VAL A 18 -9.35 -5.39 -15.61
C VAL A 18 -9.17 -6.89 -15.44
N ASP A 19 -8.41 -7.52 -16.35
CA ASP A 19 -7.91 -8.88 -16.18
C ASP A 19 -6.50 -8.83 -15.59
N ALA A 20 -6.18 -9.75 -14.68
CA ALA A 20 -4.87 -9.86 -14.06
C ALA A 20 -4.37 -11.30 -14.01
N ASP A 21 -3.05 -11.45 -13.89
CA ASP A 21 -2.37 -12.72 -13.63
C ASP A 21 -2.21 -12.97 -12.13
N ILE A 22 -2.08 -11.88 -11.36
CA ILE A 22 -1.87 -11.91 -9.91
C ILE A 22 -2.77 -10.84 -9.26
N VAL A 23 -3.41 -11.22 -8.17
CA VAL A 23 -4.10 -10.29 -7.26
C VAL A 23 -3.47 -10.39 -5.88
N THR A 24 -3.10 -9.27 -5.29
CA THR A 24 -2.62 -9.22 -3.91
C THR A 24 -3.64 -8.50 -3.02
N VAL A 25 -3.83 -9.00 -1.81
CA VAL A 25 -4.78 -8.45 -0.83
C VAL A 25 -4.04 -8.21 0.47
N SER A 26 -3.90 -6.94 0.85
CA SER A 26 -3.17 -6.53 2.06
C SER A 26 -3.90 -6.92 3.34
N HIS A 27 -5.23 -6.87 3.34
CA HIS A 27 -6.08 -7.24 4.48
C HIS A 27 -7.53 -7.51 4.03
N ALA A 28 -8.35 -8.03 4.94
CA ALA A 28 -9.66 -8.59 4.58
C ALA A 28 -10.82 -7.57 4.54
N HIS A 29 -10.58 -6.27 4.69
CA HIS A 29 -11.64 -5.27 4.57
C HIS A 29 -12.17 -5.21 3.13
N ASN A 30 -13.48 -4.99 2.97
CA ASN A 30 -14.16 -5.06 1.67
C ASN A 30 -13.70 -4.01 0.66
N ASP A 31 -13.13 -2.91 1.13
CA ASP A 31 -12.51 -1.87 0.30
C ASP A 31 -11.10 -2.23 -0.21
N HIS A 32 -10.57 -3.42 0.15
CA HIS A 32 -9.27 -3.92 -0.29
C HIS A 32 -9.27 -5.38 -0.77
N SER A 33 -10.41 -6.07 -0.74
CA SER A 33 -10.45 -7.52 -0.97
C SER A 33 -11.51 -7.98 -1.99
N TYR A 34 -11.98 -7.09 -2.87
CA TYR A 34 -13.01 -7.42 -3.87
C TYR A 34 -12.41 -8.16 -5.09
N VAL A 35 -11.81 -9.30 -4.84
CA VAL A 35 -11.10 -10.13 -5.84
C VAL A 35 -12.01 -10.52 -7.02
N SER A 36 -13.30 -10.76 -6.77
CA SER A 36 -14.26 -11.15 -7.83
C SER A 36 -14.53 -10.04 -8.87
N ALA A 37 -14.09 -8.81 -8.63
CA ALA A 37 -14.15 -7.73 -9.62
C ALA A 37 -13.03 -7.81 -10.67
N VAL A 38 -11.99 -8.61 -10.40
CA VAL A 38 -10.85 -8.78 -11.31
C VAL A 38 -11.11 -9.97 -12.22
N GLY A 39 -11.05 -9.74 -13.53
CA GLY A 39 -11.21 -10.76 -14.54
C GLY A 39 -9.93 -11.58 -14.77
N GLY A 40 -10.02 -12.56 -15.66
CA GLY A 40 -8.99 -13.57 -15.88
C GLY A 40 -9.12 -14.72 -14.88
N ASP A 41 -8.03 -15.38 -14.59
CA ASP A 41 -7.91 -16.43 -13.55
C ASP A 41 -6.67 -16.13 -12.69
N PRO A 42 -6.69 -15.04 -11.92
CA PRO A 42 -5.48 -14.58 -11.20
C PRO A 42 -5.12 -15.50 -10.04
N THR A 43 -3.82 -15.66 -9.84
CA THR A 43 -3.31 -16.19 -8.57
C THR A 43 -3.50 -15.15 -7.47
N VAL A 44 -4.26 -15.50 -6.42
CA VAL A 44 -4.55 -14.60 -5.30
C VAL A 44 -3.56 -14.82 -4.17
N ILE A 45 -2.86 -13.76 -3.73
CA ILE A 45 -1.94 -13.77 -2.59
C ILE A 45 -2.53 -12.88 -1.49
N ASN A 46 -2.88 -13.49 -0.36
CA ASN A 46 -3.44 -12.85 0.83
C ASN A 46 -2.78 -13.35 2.13
N ARG A 47 -1.56 -13.90 2.03
CA ARG A 47 -0.81 -14.42 3.17
C ARG A 47 0.64 -13.98 3.08
N ALA A 48 1.26 -13.77 4.24
CA ALA A 48 2.68 -13.49 4.33
C ALA A 48 3.52 -14.67 3.81
N GLY A 49 4.61 -14.35 3.15
CA GLY A 49 5.52 -15.33 2.55
C GLY A 49 6.31 -14.74 1.39
N ALA A 50 7.12 -15.59 0.75
CA ALA A 50 7.83 -15.27 -0.48
C ALA A 50 7.26 -16.10 -1.62
N TYR A 51 6.99 -15.45 -2.75
CA TYR A 51 6.37 -16.08 -3.92
C TYR A 51 7.17 -15.73 -5.17
N GLU A 52 7.10 -16.63 -6.16
CA GLU A 52 7.60 -16.39 -7.50
C GLU A 52 6.54 -16.83 -8.51
N ILE A 53 5.99 -15.89 -9.27
CA ILE A 53 4.91 -16.15 -10.21
C ILE A 53 5.18 -15.37 -11.50
N GLY A 54 5.30 -16.11 -12.61
CA GLY A 54 5.50 -15.50 -13.93
C GLY A 54 6.76 -14.63 -14.03
N GLY A 55 7.83 -14.97 -13.31
CA GLY A 55 9.07 -14.20 -13.25
C GLY A 55 9.04 -12.97 -12.33
N VAL A 56 7.93 -12.77 -11.60
CA VAL A 56 7.84 -11.75 -10.57
C VAL A 56 8.15 -12.36 -9.21
N HIS A 57 9.11 -11.79 -8.48
CA HIS A 57 9.38 -12.15 -7.10
C HIS A 57 8.54 -11.24 -6.19
N ILE A 58 7.76 -11.84 -5.30
CA ILE A 58 6.85 -11.13 -4.41
C ILE A 58 7.20 -11.48 -2.96
N LEU A 59 7.55 -10.47 -2.17
CA LEU A 59 7.66 -10.57 -0.72
C LEU A 59 6.37 -10.02 -0.10
N ALA A 60 5.67 -10.84 0.66
CA ALA A 60 4.49 -10.46 1.44
C ALA A 60 4.88 -10.40 2.92
N GLN A 61 5.15 -9.20 3.41
CA GLN A 61 5.64 -8.93 4.77
C GLN A 61 4.49 -8.61 5.70
N ARG A 62 4.42 -9.26 6.86
CA ARG A 62 3.43 -8.93 7.90
C ARG A 62 3.68 -7.56 8.50
N SER A 63 2.62 -6.81 8.70
CA SER A 63 2.56 -5.57 9.45
C SER A 63 1.20 -5.45 10.14
N TYR A 64 0.92 -4.34 10.79
CA TYR A 64 -0.35 -4.11 11.48
C TYR A 64 -1.10 -2.93 10.87
N HIS A 65 -2.44 -3.04 10.89
CA HIS A 65 -3.36 -2.00 10.44
C HIS A 65 -3.63 -0.94 11.52
N ASP A 66 -2.90 -0.98 12.62
CA ASP A 66 -2.99 -0.05 13.75
C ASP A 66 -1.66 -0.01 14.53
N ASP A 67 -1.56 0.93 15.47
CA ASP A 67 -0.44 1.13 16.39
C ASP A 67 -0.50 0.22 17.64
N GLN A 68 -1.52 -0.63 17.73
CA GLN A 68 -1.79 -1.54 18.85
C GLN A 68 -1.49 -3.00 18.50
N LYS A 69 -0.57 -3.24 17.57
CA LYS A 69 -0.20 -4.58 17.06
C LYS A 69 -1.40 -5.39 16.55
N GLY A 70 -2.30 -4.72 15.86
CA GLY A 70 -3.47 -5.34 15.24
C GLY A 70 -4.67 -5.53 16.17
N ALA A 71 -4.63 -4.99 17.40
CA ALA A 71 -5.72 -5.16 18.35
C ALA A 71 -7.00 -4.41 17.95
N LEU A 72 -6.89 -3.34 17.18
CA LEU A 72 -8.03 -2.50 16.76
C LEU A 72 -8.54 -2.87 15.36
N ARG A 73 -7.64 -3.05 14.37
CA ARG A 73 -7.99 -3.24 12.96
C ARG A 73 -7.38 -4.48 12.32
N GLY A 74 -6.61 -5.26 13.09
CA GLY A 74 -6.03 -6.51 12.62
C GLY A 74 -4.68 -6.36 11.94
N GLN A 75 -4.36 -7.38 11.16
CA GLN A 75 -3.10 -7.45 10.43
C GLN A 75 -3.22 -6.77 9.08
N ASN A 76 -2.09 -6.30 8.58
CA ASN A 76 -1.88 -5.82 7.23
C ASN A 76 -0.71 -6.60 6.61
N ILE A 77 -0.69 -6.71 5.29
CA ILE A 77 0.44 -7.27 4.53
C ILE A 77 0.99 -6.19 3.64
N ILE A 78 2.28 -5.92 3.77
CA ILE A 78 3.03 -5.08 2.85
C ILE A 78 3.56 -5.97 1.74
N PHE A 79 3.31 -5.62 0.49
CA PHE A 79 3.78 -6.35 -0.66
C PHE A 79 4.93 -5.64 -1.35
N LYS A 80 6.04 -6.35 -1.56
CA LYS A 80 7.13 -5.89 -2.42
C LYS A 80 7.22 -6.78 -3.66
N TYR A 81 7.19 -6.15 -4.83
CA TYR A 81 7.26 -6.80 -6.14
C TYR A 81 8.57 -6.45 -6.80
N ARG A 82 9.35 -7.45 -7.19
CA ARG A 82 10.52 -7.27 -8.02
C ARG A 82 10.20 -7.70 -9.44
N MET A 83 10.18 -6.71 -10.35
CA MET A 83 9.86 -6.89 -11.77
C MET A 83 10.86 -6.09 -12.62
N ASP A 84 11.48 -6.73 -13.60
CA ASP A 84 12.38 -6.07 -14.56
C ASP A 84 13.49 -5.21 -13.89
N GLY A 85 13.95 -5.65 -12.71
CA GLY A 85 14.98 -4.94 -11.95
C GLY A 85 14.48 -3.78 -11.11
N VAL A 86 13.16 -3.53 -11.03
CA VAL A 86 12.53 -2.49 -10.21
C VAL A 86 11.84 -3.14 -9.01
N ASP A 87 12.09 -2.60 -7.82
CA ASP A 87 11.42 -2.97 -6.58
C ASP A 87 10.27 -2.00 -6.28
N VAL A 88 9.03 -2.48 -6.39
CA VAL A 88 7.82 -1.73 -6.09
C VAL A 88 7.23 -2.22 -4.77
N CYS A 89 7.01 -1.33 -3.82
CA CYS A 89 6.44 -1.65 -2.51
C CYS A 89 5.07 -1.00 -2.33
N HIS A 90 4.06 -1.83 -2.04
CA HIS A 90 2.70 -1.41 -1.70
C HIS A 90 2.47 -1.67 -0.21
N MET A 91 2.29 -0.59 0.56
CA MET A 91 2.22 -0.68 2.02
C MET A 91 0.84 -1.09 2.56
N GLY A 92 -0.16 -1.23 1.68
CA GLY A 92 -1.54 -1.51 2.11
C GLY A 92 -2.04 -0.43 3.07
N ASP A 93 -2.81 -0.83 4.06
CA ASP A 93 -3.32 0.04 5.12
C ASP A 93 -2.45 -0.05 6.38
N VAL A 94 -1.13 0.11 6.21
CA VAL A 94 -0.21 0.10 7.36
C VAL A 94 -0.61 1.17 8.37
N GLY A 95 -0.69 0.78 9.64
CA GLY A 95 -1.01 1.64 10.77
C GLY A 95 0.05 1.59 11.87
N GLU A 96 1.07 0.72 11.74
CA GLU A 96 2.14 0.66 12.72
C GLU A 96 3.21 1.73 12.48
N GLU A 97 3.80 2.19 13.58
CA GLU A 97 4.89 3.16 13.53
C GLU A 97 6.11 2.61 12.80
N CYS A 98 6.83 3.51 12.13
CA CYS A 98 8.04 3.20 11.41
C CYS A 98 9.11 2.65 12.34
N ASN A 99 9.59 1.45 12.08
CA ASN A 99 10.64 0.79 12.85
C ASN A 99 11.72 0.20 11.95
N ALA A 100 12.94 0.11 12.48
CA ALA A 100 14.11 -0.33 11.72
C ALA A 100 13.97 -1.74 11.15
N ILE A 101 13.38 -2.67 11.89
CA ILE A 101 13.23 -4.07 11.47
C ILE A 101 12.33 -4.15 10.23
N LEU A 102 11.20 -3.44 10.25
CA LEU A 102 10.28 -3.42 9.13
C LEU A 102 10.92 -2.74 7.91
N VAL A 103 11.57 -1.59 8.10
CA VAL A 103 12.28 -0.87 7.03
C VAL A 103 13.34 -1.76 6.38
N GLU A 104 14.21 -2.39 7.17
CA GLU A 104 15.27 -3.28 6.67
C GLU A 104 14.71 -4.47 5.88
N SER A 105 13.57 -5.02 6.31
CA SER A 105 12.91 -6.14 5.61
C SER A 105 12.35 -5.75 4.23
N LEU A 106 12.02 -4.47 4.02
CA LEU A 106 11.46 -3.97 2.77
C LEU A 106 12.52 -3.50 1.78
N MET A 107 13.67 -3.03 2.26
CA MET A 107 14.73 -2.48 1.38
C MET A 107 15.37 -3.53 0.46
N PRO A 108 15.87 -3.14 -0.73
CA PRO A 108 15.68 -1.83 -1.37
C PRO A 108 14.28 -1.62 -1.94
N VAL A 109 13.86 -0.38 -2.11
CA VAL A 109 12.59 0.01 -2.75
C VAL A 109 12.84 1.15 -3.72
N ASN A 110 12.42 0.99 -4.98
CA ASN A 110 12.47 2.06 -5.98
C ASN A 110 11.16 2.87 -6.00
N VAL A 111 10.02 2.19 -5.95
CA VAL A 111 8.70 2.83 -5.97
C VAL A 111 7.94 2.43 -4.70
N LEU A 112 7.52 3.42 -3.92
CA LEU A 112 6.78 3.24 -2.68
C LEU A 112 5.37 3.78 -2.80
N LEU A 113 4.36 2.90 -2.70
CA LEU A 113 2.96 3.28 -2.56
C LEU A 113 2.61 3.25 -1.06
N ILE A 114 2.30 4.41 -0.50
CA ILE A 114 2.17 4.59 0.96
C ILE A 114 0.90 5.36 1.34
N PRO A 115 0.12 4.89 2.33
CA PRO A 115 -1.04 5.63 2.82
C PRO A 115 -0.60 6.87 3.59
N VAL A 116 -1.33 7.98 3.41
CA VAL A 116 -1.02 9.27 4.04
C VAL A 116 -2.24 9.94 4.69
N GLY A 117 -3.39 9.28 4.65
CA GLY A 117 -4.68 9.89 5.02
C GLY A 117 -5.02 9.86 6.51
N GLY A 118 -4.23 9.22 7.35
CA GLY A 118 -4.52 9.11 8.79
C GLY A 118 -5.83 8.38 9.11
N ASN A 119 -6.34 8.55 10.32
CA ASN A 119 -7.56 7.93 10.89
C ASN A 119 -7.58 6.40 10.89
N TYR A 120 -7.40 5.78 9.73
CA TYR A 120 -7.42 4.32 9.54
C TYR A 120 -6.02 3.75 9.33
N THR A 121 -5.08 4.57 8.93
CA THR A 121 -3.69 4.23 8.59
C THR A 121 -2.73 5.20 9.27
N ILE A 122 -1.44 5.07 8.96
CA ILE A 122 -0.47 6.11 9.28
C ILE A 122 -0.89 7.44 8.68
N ASP A 123 -0.52 8.54 9.35
CA ASP A 123 -0.76 9.90 8.88
C ASP A 123 0.41 10.41 8.00
N ALA A 124 0.33 11.67 7.59
CA ALA A 124 1.32 12.30 6.73
C ALA A 124 2.73 12.34 7.36
N VAL A 125 2.82 12.62 8.65
CA VAL A 125 4.10 12.72 9.37
C VAL A 125 4.74 11.34 9.51
N GLN A 126 3.97 10.34 9.89
CA GLN A 126 4.42 8.95 9.99
C GLN A 126 4.83 8.40 8.60
N ALA A 127 4.07 8.75 7.55
CA ALA A 127 4.42 8.37 6.18
C ALA A 127 5.74 9.01 5.74
N LYS A 128 5.97 10.30 6.06
CA LYS A 128 7.25 10.97 5.79
C LYS A 128 8.42 10.26 6.48
N GLU A 129 8.25 9.78 7.71
CA GLU A 129 9.27 9.04 8.43
C GLU A 129 9.66 7.73 7.71
N TYR A 130 8.67 6.99 7.17
CA TYR A 130 8.94 5.82 6.32
C TYR A 130 9.71 6.20 5.05
N VAL A 131 9.29 7.27 4.36
CA VAL A 131 9.97 7.76 3.14
C VAL A 131 11.43 8.11 3.41
N ASP A 132 11.70 8.84 4.50
CA ASP A 132 13.04 9.25 4.87
C ASP A 132 13.99 8.09 5.21
N LYS A 133 13.44 6.99 5.76
CA LYS A 133 14.22 5.81 6.10
C LYS A 133 14.38 4.85 4.93
N ILE A 134 13.35 4.66 4.10
CA ILE A 134 13.38 3.79 2.92
C ILE A 134 14.15 4.43 1.77
N MET A 135 14.06 5.75 1.61
CA MET A 135 14.68 6.55 0.54
C MET A 135 14.36 5.99 -0.86
N PRO A 136 13.08 5.84 -1.24
CA PRO A 136 12.70 5.37 -2.55
C PRO A 136 12.98 6.42 -3.63
N ASP A 137 13.09 6.01 -4.89
CA ASP A 137 13.24 6.93 -6.03
C ASP A 137 11.93 7.67 -6.34
N VAL A 138 10.79 6.98 -6.11
CA VAL A 138 9.44 7.51 -6.38
C VAL A 138 8.51 7.17 -5.22
N VAL A 139 7.73 8.15 -4.77
CA VAL A 139 6.67 7.97 -3.78
C VAL A 139 5.31 8.22 -4.42
N ILE A 140 4.39 7.30 -4.25
CA ILE A 140 2.99 7.43 -4.67
C ILE A 140 2.12 7.44 -3.41
N PRO A 141 1.69 8.63 -2.95
CA PRO A 141 0.78 8.71 -1.82
C PRO A 141 -0.59 8.16 -2.19
N MET A 142 -1.19 7.42 -1.27
CA MET A 142 -2.50 6.83 -1.44
C MET A 142 -3.35 6.98 -0.16
N HIS A 143 -4.60 6.52 -0.18
CA HIS A 143 -5.50 6.47 0.95
C HIS A 143 -5.76 7.84 1.61
N TYR A 144 -5.79 8.91 0.83
CA TYR A 144 -6.11 10.27 1.27
C TYR A 144 -7.52 10.69 0.83
N LYS A 145 -8.03 11.78 1.40
CA LYS A 145 -9.34 12.34 1.07
C LYS A 145 -9.36 12.92 -0.33
N THR A 146 -10.28 12.45 -1.13
CA THR A 146 -10.66 13.03 -2.42
C THR A 146 -12.10 13.51 -2.39
N LYS A 147 -12.55 14.24 -3.39
CA LYS A 147 -13.93 14.77 -3.45
C LYS A 147 -14.99 13.66 -3.49
N ASP A 148 -14.67 12.51 -4.08
CA ASP A 148 -15.61 11.41 -4.31
C ASP A 148 -15.48 10.30 -3.23
N CYS A 149 -14.45 10.36 -2.38
CA CYS A 149 -14.25 9.43 -1.28
C CYS A 149 -15.07 9.85 -0.05
N GLU A 150 -15.98 9.00 0.41
CA GLU A 150 -16.84 9.29 1.56
C GLU A 150 -16.17 9.07 2.93
N PHE A 151 -15.04 8.33 2.96
CA PHE A 151 -14.32 8.07 4.20
C PHE A 151 -13.69 9.35 4.77
N ASP A 152 -13.69 9.44 6.11
CA ASP A 152 -13.04 10.52 6.84
C ASP A 152 -11.52 10.30 6.85
N ARG A 153 -10.80 11.11 6.07
CA ARG A 153 -9.35 11.05 5.90
C ARG A 153 -8.79 12.46 5.74
N TYR A 154 -7.52 12.65 6.03
CA TYR A 154 -6.83 13.90 5.72
C TYR A 154 -6.55 14.01 4.21
N ASN A 155 -6.40 15.24 3.73
CA ASN A 155 -6.11 15.46 2.32
C ASN A 155 -4.60 15.28 2.03
N ILE A 156 -4.25 15.15 0.75
CA ILE A 156 -2.88 14.93 0.31
C ILE A 156 -1.92 16.09 0.63
N ASN A 157 -2.44 17.33 0.74
CA ASN A 157 -1.59 18.51 0.95
C ASN A 157 -0.81 18.44 2.26
N GLU A 158 -1.38 17.85 3.31
CA GLU A 158 -0.66 17.63 4.57
C GLU A 158 0.64 16.84 4.37
N PHE A 159 0.63 15.86 3.47
CA PHE A 159 1.83 15.11 3.13
C PHE A 159 2.77 15.88 2.20
N LEU A 160 2.25 16.51 1.15
CA LEU A 160 3.07 17.26 0.19
C LEU A 160 3.78 18.45 0.83
N ASP A 161 3.13 19.14 1.75
CA ASP A 161 3.71 20.30 2.47
C ASP A 161 4.95 19.92 3.30
N LEU A 162 5.08 18.66 3.74
CA LEU A 162 6.26 18.15 4.45
C LEU A 162 7.52 18.08 3.58
N PHE A 163 7.38 18.19 2.26
CA PHE A 163 8.47 18.18 1.28
C PHE A 163 8.69 19.54 0.61
N ALA A 164 8.04 20.61 1.09
CA ALA A 164 8.07 21.93 0.44
C ALA A 164 9.50 22.53 0.30
N ASP A 165 10.40 22.18 1.22
CA ASP A 165 11.79 22.62 1.23
C ASP A 165 12.73 21.65 0.48
N GLU A 166 12.22 20.54 -0.03
CA GLU A 166 12.98 19.53 -0.77
C GLU A 166 12.82 19.77 -2.28
N ASN A 167 13.89 19.55 -3.05
CA ASN A 167 13.84 19.69 -4.51
C ASN A 167 13.21 18.42 -5.14
N ILE A 168 11.91 18.26 -4.94
CA ILE A 168 11.13 17.13 -5.43
C ILE A 168 10.32 17.53 -6.66
N GLY A 169 10.41 16.73 -7.72
CA GLY A 169 9.54 16.87 -8.89
C GLY A 169 8.20 16.14 -8.68
N TYR A 170 7.13 16.76 -9.15
CA TYR A 170 5.79 16.19 -9.15
C TYR A 170 5.38 15.76 -10.57
#